data_011261840d5f692a2dc596772dacf786
#
_entry.id   011261840d5f692a2dc596772dacf786
#
_cell.length_a   1.000
_cell.length_b   1.000
_cell.length_c   1.000
_cell.angle_alpha   90.00
_cell.angle_beta   90.00
_cell.angle_gamma   90.00
#
_symmetry.space_group_name_H-M   'P 1'
#
loop_
_entity.id
_entity.type
_entity.pdbx_description
1 polymer ?
#
loop_
_entity_poly.entity_id
_entity_poly.type
_entity_poly.pdbx_seq_one_letter_code
_entity_poly.pdbx_strand_id
1 'polypeptide(L)'
;MASGKYETKVGNMTSPGTLGWNNTFTWKNFTLYFLIDGRIGGKVMSLTEADLDLYGLSERSAQDRLNGERVMQNGKEYILKPLPDGSGNKVSVENYYTTIGALPMEDHVYNATSLRMRDISLSYDMPNLFGKNQGMTAQFSVKNAFFIYKDSPVDPDISVSAANGYSGIDCYSLPTTRSFALTLKFNF
;
A
#
# COMPACT_ATOMS: atom_id res chain seq x y z
N MET A 1 -5.52 23.42 -6.37
CA MET A 1 -6.45 24.52 -5.98
C MET A 1 -7.68 23.92 -5.36
N ALA A 2 -8.08 24.37 -4.19
CA ALA A 2 -9.42 24.07 -3.73
C ALA A 2 -10.40 24.68 -4.75
N SER A 3 -11.26 23.85 -5.35
CA SER A 3 -12.19 24.28 -6.41
C SER A 3 -13.23 25.30 -5.92
N GLY A 4 -13.24 25.63 -4.63
CA GLY A 4 -14.27 26.42 -3.96
C GLY A 4 -15.63 25.72 -3.92
N LYS A 5 -15.70 24.47 -4.39
CA LYS A 5 -16.89 23.63 -4.33
C LYS A 5 -16.77 22.67 -3.17
N TYR A 6 -17.74 22.69 -2.28
CA TYR A 6 -17.90 21.67 -1.26
C TYR A 6 -18.47 20.38 -1.90
N GLU A 7 -18.10 19.22 -1.37
CA GLU A 7 -18.64 17.92 -1.79
C GLU A 7 -18.34 17.54 -3.27
N THR A 8 -17.12 17.75 -3.71
CA THR A 8 -16.69 17.30 -5.03
C THR A 8 -16.40 15.78 -5.00
N LYS A 9 -17.00 15.02 -5.92
CA LYS A 9 -16.72 13.58 -6.06
C LYS A 9 -15.30 13.36 -6.56
N VAL A 10 -14.44 12.81 -5.73
CA VAL A 10 -13.03 12.54 -6.06
C VAL A 10 -12.85 11.14 -6.68
N GLY A 11 -13.80 10.23 -6.46
CA GLY A 11 -13.74 8.89 -7.02
C GLY A 11 -14.70 7.90 -6.35
N ASN A 12 -14.54 6.64 -6.67
CA ASN A 12 -15.26 5.53 -6.04
C ASN A 12 -14.25 4.62 -5.34
N MET A 13 -14.45 4.31 -4.09
CA MET A 13 -13.59 3.41 -3.32
C MET A 13 -13.79 1.94 -3.71
N THR A 14 -14.97 1.61 -4.27
CA THR A 14 -15.25 0.26 -4.75
C THR A 14 -14.49 -0.02 -6.04
N SER A 15 -13.72 -1.08 -6.03
CA SER A 15 -13.03 -1.57 -7.23
C SER A 15 -14.03 -2.19 -8.21
N PRO A 16 -14.02 -1.82 -9.50
CA PRO A 16 -14.89 -2.42 -10.50
C PRO A 16 -14.54 -3.89 -10.81
N GLY A 17 -13.33 -4.33 -10.49
CA GLY A 17 -12.90 -5.70 -10.75
C GLY A 17 -11.86 -6.20 -9.78
N THR A 18 -11.93 -7.52 -9.51
CA THR A 18 -10.92 -8.27 -8.78
C THR A 18 -10.46 -9.46 -9.62
N LEU A 19 -9.20 -9.83 -9.51
CA LEU A 19 -8.59 -10.96 -10.20
C LEU A 19 -7.95 -11.88 -9.17
N GLY A 20 -8.24 -13.18 -9.26
CA GLY A 20 -7.52 -14.21 -8.53
C GLY A 20 -6.99 -15.25 -9.51
N TRP A 21 -5.69 -15.44 -9.54
CA TRP A 21 -5.05 -16.49 -10.36
C TRP A 21 -4.22 -17.41 -9.48
N ASN A 22 -4.67 -18.65 -9.38
CA ASN A 22 -3.94 -19.69 -8.68
C ASN A 22 -3.40 -20.71 -9.67
N ASN A 23 -2.27 -21.30 -9.33
CA ASN A 23 -1.70 -22.39 -10.11
C ASN A 23 -0.91 -23.36 -9.21
N THR A 24 -0.88 -24.63 -9.63
CA THR A 24 -0.14 -25.67 -8.94
C THR A 24 0.67 -26.44 -9.98
N PHE A 25 1.98 -26.51 -9.75
CA PHE A 25 2.90 -27.29 -10.56
C PHE A 25 3.44 -28.45 -9.73
N THR A 26 3.25 -29.65 -10.22
CA THR A 26 3.78 -30.86 -9.58
C THR A 26 4.83 -31.49 -10.49
N TRP A 27 6.02 -31.71 -9.93
CA TRP A 27 7.11 -32.37 -10.61
C TRP A 27 7.75 -33.39 -9.67
N LYS A 28 7.55 -34.69 -9.98
CA LYS A 28 7.95 -35.80 -9.09
C LYS A 28 7.34 -35.58 -7.68
N ASN A 29 8.21 -35.41 -6.69
CA ASN A 29 7.82 -35.21 -5.29
C ASN A 29 7.70 -33.75 -4.89
N PHE A 30 7.96 -32.79 -5.79
CA PHE A 30 7.83 -31.37 -5.54
C PHE A 30 6.47 -30.86 -6.03
N THR A 31 5.85 -30.04 -5.21
CA THR A 31 4.64 -29.31 -5.58
C THR A 31 4.83 -27.84 -5.24
N LEU A 32 4.80 -27.00 -6.28
CA LEU A 32 4.80 -25.54 -6.16
C LEU A 32 3.38 -25.02 -6.35
N TYR A 33 2.88 -24.28 -5.39
CA TYR A 33 1.62 -23.57 -5.47
C TYR A 33 1.86 -22.08 -5.35
N PHE A 34 1.12 -21.27 -6.12
CA PHE A 34 1.06 -19.83 -5.92
C PHE A 34 -0.33 -19.28 -6.22
N LEU A 35 -0.65 -18.17 -5.54
CA LEU A 35 -1.84 -17.37 -5.72
C LEU A 35 -1.44 -15.92 -5.95
N ILE A 36 -1.80 -15.40 -7.11
CA ILE A 36 -1.72 -13.98 -7.43
C ILE A 36 -3.12 -13.39 -7.29
N ASP A 37 -3.19 -12.31 -6.54
CA ASP A 37 -4.41 -11.58 -6.26
C ASP A 37 -4.28 -10.16 -6.81
N GLY A 38 -5.31 -9.68 -7.50
CA GLY A 38 -5.32 -8.39 -8.15
C GLY A 38 -6.59 -7.61 -7.90
N ARG A 39 -6.43 -6.31 -7.75
CA ARG A 39 -7.51 -5.33 -7.67
C ARG A 39 -7.34 -4.33 -8.78
N ILE A 40 -8.40 -4.07 -9.55
CA ILE A 40 -8.38 -3.17 -10.70
C ILE A 40 -9.27 -1.98 -10.38
N GLY A 41 -8.70 -0.77 -10.45
CA GLY A 41 -9.40 0.47 -10.16
C GLY A 41 -9.79 0.61 -8.68
N GLY A 42 -10.73 1.49 -8.41
CA GLY A 42 -11.06 1.93 -7.07
C GLY A 42 -10.12 3.03 -6.56
N LYS A 43 -10.48 3.64 -5.45
CA LYS A 43 -9.67 4.65 -4.77
C LYS A 43 -9.41 4.24 -3.33
N VAL A 44 -8.26 4.66 -2.82
CA VAL A 44 -7.93 4.60 -1.41
C VAL A 44 -7.52 5.99 -0.95
N MET A 45 -8.10 6.44 0.15
CA MET A 45 -7.76 7.71 0.79
C MET A 45 -6.91 7.44 2.02
N SER A 46 -5.77 8.11 2.14
CA SER A 46 -4.89 7.98 3.28
C SER A 46 -4.93 9.22 4.15
N LEU A 47 -5.56 9.10 5.31
CA LEU A 47 -5.49 10.11 6.38
C LEU A 47 -4.12 10.08 7.05
N THR A 48 -3.47 8.93 7.08
CA THR A 48 -2.10 8.78 7.60
C THR A 48 -1.12 9.65 6.82
N GLU A 49 -1.16 9.61 5.47
CA GLU A 49 -0.32 10.47 4.64
C GLU A 49 -0.66 11.96 4.80
N ALA A 50 -1.95 12.29 4.96
CA ALA A 50 -2.37 13.67 5.20
C ALA A 50 -1.78 14.21 6.50
N ASP A 51 -1.79 13.43 7.57
CA ASP A 51 -1.21 13.84 8.84
C ASP A 51 0.33 13.85 8.80
N LEU A 52 0.97 12.91 8.10
CA LEU A 52 2.42 12.94 7.89
C LEU A 52 2.84 14.20 7.13
N ASP A 53 2.07 14.64 6.16
CA ASP A 53 2.29 15.90 5.46
C ASP A 53 2.12 17.10 6.40
N LEU A 54 1.03 17.14 7.16
CA LEU A 54 0.72 18.21 8.11
C LEU A 54 1.85 18.41 9.13
N TYR A 55 2.42 17.32 9.63
CA TYR A 55 3.54 17.36 10.58
C TYR A 55 4.93 17.43 9.92
N GLY A 56 4.98 17.45 8.58
CA GLY A 56 6.24 17.52 7.84
C GLY A 56 7.09 16.25 7.92
N LEU A 57 6.48 15.11 8.17
CA LEU A 57 7.13 13.80 8.35
C LEU A 57 7.08 12.93 7.09
N SER A 58 6.35 13.35 6.06
CA SER A 58 6.26 12.63 4.80
C SER A 58 7.53 12.77 3.96
N GLU A 59 7.78 11.80 3.08
CA GLU A 59 8.85 11.87 2.10
C GLU A 59 8.70 13.10 1.18
N ARG A 60 7.46 13.40 0.76
CA ARG A 60 7.12 14.55 -0.08
C ARG A 60 7.51 15.86 0.59
N SER A 61 7.17 16.06 1.86
CA SER A 61 7.54 17.25 2.62
C SER A 61 9.05 17.34 2.86
N ALA A 62 9.74 16.20 3.01
CA ALA A 62 11.19 16.17 3.13
C ALA A 62 11.88 16.57 1.82
N GLN A 63 11.42 16.07 0.67
CA GLN A 63 11.93 16.44 -0.65
C GLN A 63 11.72 17.92 -0.94
N ASP A 64 10.57 18.48 -0.60
CA ASP A 64 10.31 19.91 -0.76
C ASP A 64 11.23 20.78 0.11
N ARG A 65 11.60 20.31 1.32
CA ARG A 65 12.60 21.00 2.15
C ARG A 65 14.03 20.91 1.60
N LEU A 66 14.36 19.79 0.97
CA LEU A 66 15.68 19.59 0.37
C LEU A 66 15.87 20.41 -0.91
N ASN A 67 14.83 20.47 -1.74
CA ASN A 67 14.86 21.07 -3.07
C ASN A 67 14.34 22.52 -3.09
N GLY A 68 13.75 23.00 -1.99
CA GLY A 68 13.17 24.33 -1.90
C GLY A 68 14.22 25.45 -1.90
N GLU A 69 13.83 26.63 -2.37
CA GLU A 69 14.66 27.83 -2.36
C GLU A 69 14.79 28.37 -0.93
N ARG A 70 16.03 28.60 -0.48
CA ARG A 70 16.29 29.14 0.85
C ARG A 70 16.32 30.65 0.81
N VAL A 71 15.52 31.30 1.63
CA VAL A 71 15.42 32.76 1.71
C VAL A 71 15.48 33.20 3.17
N MET A 72 16.35 34.20 3.44
CA MET A 72 16.40 34.84 4.75
C MET A 72 15.41 36.02 4.80
N GLN A 73 14.49 35.99 5.74
CA GLN A 73 13.53 37.06 5.97
C GLN A 73 13.41 37.34 7.47
N ASN A 74 13.60 38.58 7.86
CA ASN A 74 13.55 39.02 9.27
C ASN A 74 14.48 38.19 10.21
N GLY A 75 15.65 37.79 9.72
CA GLY A 75 16.61 37.00 10.51
C GLY A 75 16.26 35.52 10.67
N LYS A 76 15.19 35.03 10.02
CA LYS A 76 14.79 33.66 10.00
C LYS A 76 14.91 33.06 8.59
N GLU A 77 15.44 31.88 8.49
CA GLU A 77 15.52 31.12 7.22
C GLU A 77 14.17 30.48 6.90
N TYR A 78 13.70 30.68 5.68
CA TYR A 78 12.53 30.02 5.11
C TYR A 78 12.92 29.20 3.89
N ILE A 79 12.32 28.04 3.73
CA ILE A 79 12.45 27.21 2.53
C ILE A 79 11.17 27.37 1.74
N LEU A 80 11.29 27.90 0.52
CA LEU A 80 10.15 28.24 -0.33
C LEU A 80 9.92 27.19 -1.40
N LYS A 81 8.66 26.90 -1.70
CA LYS A 81 8.22 26.10 -2.86
C LYS A 81 7.19 26.89 -3.68
N PRO A 82 7.11 26.66 -5.00
CA PRO A 82 6.06 27.25 -5.82
C PRO A 82 4.71 26.64 -5.49
N LEU A 83 3.65 27.47 -5.59
CA LEU A 83 2.29 26.99 -5.51
C LEU A 83 1.92 26.18 -6.77
N PRO A 84 1.13 25.11 -6.64
CA PRO A 84 0.73 24.27 -7.79
C PRO A 84 -0.31 24.93 -8.69
N ASP A 85 -0.77 26.13 -8.37
CA ASP A 85 -1.79 26.89 -9.10
C ASP A 85 -1.30 27.55 -10.40
N GLY A 86 -0.02 27.43 -10.70
CA GLY A 86 0.61 28.06 -11.88
C GLY A 86 0.78 29.57 -11.77
N SER A 87 0.49 30.20 -10.62
CA SER A 87 0.64 31.66 -10.41
C SER A 87 2.11 32.10 -10.36
N GLY A 88 3.03 31.19 -10.15
CA GLY A 88 4.45 31.48 -9.90
C GLY A 88 4.73 32.00 -8.48
N ASN A 89 3.71 32.16 -7.65
CA ASN A 89 3.85 32.54 -6.26
C ASN A 89 4.57 31.43 -5.47
N LYS A 90 5.38 31.83 -4.50
CA LYS A 90 6.08 30.91 -3.62
C LYS A 90 5.60 31.09 -2.17
N VAL A 91 5.51 30.00 -1.45
CA VAL A 91 5.18 29.97 -0.02
C VAL A 91 6.19 29.14 0.73
N SER A 92 6.34 29.37 2.04
CA SER A 92 7.20 28.48 2.82
C SER A 92 6.65 27.06 2.82
N VAL A 93 7.55 26.08 2.77
CA VAL A 93 7.21 24.66 2.82
C VAL A 93 6.36 24.35 4.05
N GLU A 94 6.71 24.91 5.20
CA GLU A 94 5.94 24.80 6.43
C GLU A 94 4.48 25.29 6.24
N ASN A 95 4.31 26.53 5.76
CA ASN A 95 2.98 27.10 5.57
C ASN A 95 2.16 26.34 4.49
N TYR A 96 2.84 25.82 3.46
CA TYR A 96 2.16 24.99 2.47
C TYR A 96 1.49 23.78 3.11
N TYR A 97 2.25 22.97 3.86
CA TYR A 97 1.74 21.73 4.44
C TYR A 97 0.80 21.95 5.64
N THR A 98 0.99 23.01 6.42
CA THR A 98 0.12 23.28 7.59
C THR A 98 -1.18 24.01 7.25
N THR A 99 -1.23 24.73 6.13
CA THR A 99 -2.39 25.60 5.82
C THR A 99 -3.01 25.28 4.48
N ILE A 100 -2.20 25.22 3.41
CA ILE A 100 -2.69 25.09 2.02
C ILE A 100 -2.84 23.64 1.62
N GLY A 101 -1.83 22.83 1.88
CA GLY A 101 -1.76 21.41 1.47
C GLY A 101 -2.43 20.45 2.44
N ALA A 102 -2.76 20.89 3.66
CA ALA A 102 -3.51 20.08 4.62
C ALA A 102 -5.01 20.00 4.30
N LEU A 103 -5.54 20.92 3.51
CA LEU A 103 -6.96 21.04 3.21
C LEU A 103 -7.46 20.23 2.01
N PRO A 104 -6.72 20.07 0.88
CA PRO A 104 -7.20 19.25 -0.23
C PRO A 104 -6.97 17.76 0.04
N MET A 105 -7.96 17.10 0.64
CA MET A 105 -7.95 15.64 0.83
C MET A 105 -7.79 14.86 -0.49
N GLU A 106 -8.06 15.47 -1.62
CA GLU A 106 -7.90 14.89 -2.95
C GLU A 106 -6.43 14.53 -3.27
N ASP A 107 -5.46 15.25 -2.73
CA ASP A 107 -4.03 14.96 -2.87
C ASP A 107 -3.61 13.66 -2.18
N HIS A 108 -4.43 13.16 -1.26
CA HIS A 108 -4.20 11.94 -0.49
C HIS A 108 -5.14 10.79 -0.95
N VAL A 109 -5.75 10.95 -2.14
CA VAL A 109 -6.59 9.92 -2.76
C VAL A 109 -5.85 9.27 -3.91
N TYR A 110 -5.46 8.03 -3.71
CA TYR A 110 -4.66 7.23 -4.64
C TYR A 110 -5.52 6.23 -5.40
N ASN A 111 -4.99 5.72 -6.51
CA ASN A 111 -5.58 4.60 -7.20
C ASN A 111 -5.30 3.30 -6.41
N ALA A 112 -6.33 2.49 -6.20
CA ALA A 112 -6.22 1.24 -5.44
C ALA A 112 -5.83 0.03 -6.31
N THR A 113 -5.48 0.25 -7.58
CA THR A 113 -5.02 -0.82 -8.45
C THR A 113 -3.74 -1.46 -7.89
N SER A 114 -3.79 -2.78 -7.74
CA SER A 114 -2.68 -3.54 -7.19
C SER A 114 -2.68 -4.97 -7.69
N LEU A 115 -1.50 -5.57 -7.72
CA LEU A 115 -1.26 -6.97 -8.01
C LEU A 115 -0.30 -7.52 -6.97
N ARG A 116 -0.70 -8.56 -6.25
CA ARG A 116 0.04 -9.10 -5.11
C ARG A 116 0.27 -10.61 -5.28
N MET A 117 1.46 -11.07 -4.93
CA MET A 117 1.70 -12.47 -4.64
C MET A 117 1.14 -12.78 -3.25
N ARG A 118 -0.10 -13.31 -3.22
CA ARG A 118 -0.87 -13.54 -1.98
C ARG A 118 -0.37 -14.75 -1.21
N ASP A 119 -0.08 -15.83 -1.94
CA ASP A 119 0.44 -17.07 -1.35
C ASP A 119 1.43 -17.71 -2.31
N ILE A 120 2.49 -18.24 -1.76
CA ILE A 120 3.46 -19.11 -2.45
C ILE A 120 3.88 -20.21 -1.51
N SER A 121 3.78 -21.46 -1.95
CA SER A 121 4.23 -22.58 -1.15
C SER A 121 4.95 -23.62 -1.99
N LEU A 122 5.96 -24.20 -1.41
CA LEU A 122 6.74 -25.32 -1.95
C LEU A 122 6.61 -26.49 -1.01
N SER A 123 6.09 -27.60 -1.51
CA SER A 123 5.95 -28.85 -0.78
C SER A 123 6.89 -29.90 -1.37
N TYR A 124 7.42 -30.73 -0.51
CA TYR A 124 8.20 -31.90 -0.88
C TYR A 124 7.65 -33.15 -0.17
N ASP A 125 7.22 -34.11 -0.96
CA ASP A 125 6.71 -35.40 -0.48
C ASP A 125 7.82 -36.42 -0.38
N MET A 126 7.99 -37.03 0.80
CA MET A 126 8.92 -38.09 1.11
C MET A 126 8.13 -39.37 1.41
N PRO A 127 7.70 -40.11 0.37
CA PRO A 127 7.01 -41.37 0.58
C PRO A 127 7.96 -42.40 1.16
N ASN A 128 7.46 -43.22 2.07
CA ASN A 128 8.22 -44.34 2.68
C ASN A 128 9.45 -43.92 3.50
N LEU A 129 9.49 -42.69 4.03
CA LEU A 129 10.62 -42.18 4.84
C LEU A 129 10.84 -43.01 6.11
N PHE A 130 9.78 -43.48 6.75
CA PHE A 130 9.80 -44.22 8.02
C PHE A 130 9.45 -45.71 7.85
N GLY A 131 9.09 -46.14 6.65
CA GLY A 131 8.70 -47.52 6.35
C GLY A 131 7.68 -47.59 5.22
N LYS A 132 7.25 -48.83 4.91
CA LYS A 132 6.27 -49.06 3.84
C LYS A 132 4.91 -48.35 4.19
N ASN A 133 4.50 -47.43 3.35
CA ASN A 133 3.31 -46.57 3.52
C ASN A 133 3.40 -45.52 4.66
N GLN A 134 4.57 -45.24 5.20
CA GLN A 134 4.81 -44.22 6.19
C GLN A 134 5.68 -43.12 5.59
N GLY A 135 5.08 -41.94 5.37
CA GLY A 135 5.74 -40.86 4.68
C GLY A 135 5.63 -39.53 5.43
N MET A 136 6.36 -38.53 4.94
CA MET A 136 6.32 -37.17 5.43
C MET A 136 6.19 -36.20 4.27
N THR A 137 5.39 -35.17 4.42
CA THR A 137 5.38 -34.02 3.53
C THR A 137 5.90 -32.81 4.29
N ALA A 138 6.93 -32.17 3.76
CA ALA A 138 7.42 -30.90 4.27
C ALA A 138 6.94 -29.77 3.34
N GLN A 139 6.29 -28.74 3.88
CA GLN A 139 5.80 -27.60 3.13
C GLN A 139 6.31 -26.30 3.72
N PHE A 140 6.92 -25.46 2.91
CA PHE A 140 7.25 -24.09 3.26
C PHE A 140 6.28 -23.15 2.53
N SER A 141 5.66 -22.22 3.24
CA SER A 141 4.72 -21.26 2.68
C SER A 141 5.00 -19.85 3.13
N VAL A 142 4.76 -18.92 2.22
CA VAL A 142 4.86 -17.46 2.45
C VAL A 142 3.53 -16.83 2.04
N LYS A 143 2.86 -16.15 2.99
CA LYS A 143 1.65 -15.37 2.71
C LYS A 143 1.98 -13.90 2.62
N ASN A 144 1.25 -13.19 1.74
CA ASN A 144 1.47 -11.77 1.44
C ASN A 144 2.94 -11.48 1.10
N ALA A 145 3.53 -12.28 0.19
CA ALA A 145 4.96 -12.28 -0.07
C ALA A 145 5.46 -10.91 -0.55
N PHE A 146 4.83 -10.32 -1.56
CA PHE A 146 5.16 -8.99 -2.07
C PHE A 146 4.08 -8.47 -3.03
N PHE A 147 4.09 -7.15 -3.24
CA PHE A 147 3.34 -6.55 -4.34
C PHE A 147 4.15 -6.67 -5.63
N ILE A 148 3.53 -7.20 -6.67
CA ILE A 148 4.06 -7.19 -8.04
C ILE A 148 3.88 -5.78 -8.62
N TYR A 149 2.72 -5.18 -8.34
CA TYR A 149 2.37 -3.82 -8.72
C TYR A 149 1.51 -3.17 -7.63
N LYS A 150 1.74 -1.90 -7.36
CA LYS A 150 0.95 -1.09 -6.44
C LYS A 150 1.06 0.37 -6.83
N ASP A 151 -0.06 1.06 -6.95
CA ASP A 151 -0.14 2.46 -7.36
C ASP A 151 -0.24 3.41 -6.14
N SER A 152 -0.75 2.92 -5.01
CA SER A 152 -0.86 3.71 -3.77
C SER A 152 0.37 3.58 -2.87
N PRO A 153 0.75 4.60 -2.11
CA PRO A 153 1.81 4.51 -1.10
C PRO A 153 1.44 3.55 0.04
N VAL A 154 0.15 3.52 0.41
CA VAL A 154 -0.39 2.63 1.44
C VAL A 154 -0.87 1.29 0.86
N ASP A 155 -1.10 0.31 1.71
CA ASP A 155 -1.67 -0.97 1.29
C ASP A 155 -3.14 -0.77 0.88
N PRO A 156 -3.54 -1.05 -0.37
CA PRO A 156 -4.91 -0.80 -0.85
C PRO A 156 -5.96 -1.72 -0.22
N ASP A 157 -5.56 -2.79 0.46
CA ASP A 157 -6.47 -3.69 1.18
C ASP A 157 -6.80 -3.18 2.60
N ILE A 158 -6.19 -2.08 3.02
CA ILE A 158 -6.44 -1.49 4.33
C ILE A 158 -7.82 -0.83 4.34
N SER A 159 -8.50 -0.96 5.47
CA SER A 159 -9.76 -0.29 5.75
C SER A 159 -9.86 0.01 7.24
N VAL A 160 -10.26 1.23 7.57
CA VAL A 160 -10.52 1.65 8.97
C VAL A 160 -11.61 0.81 9.60
N SER A 161 -12.59 0.40 8.81
CA SER A 161 -13.72 -0.39 9.28
C SER A 161 -14.26 -1.27 8.17
N ALA A 162 -14.80 -2.43 8.55
CA ALA A 162 -15.57 -3.30 7.64
C ALA A 162 -16.98 -2.77 7.35
N ALA A 163 -17.40 -1.67 7.98
CA ALA A 163 -18.71 -1.07 7.75
C ALA A 163 -18.79 -0.42 6.35
N ASN A 164 -19.98 -0.46 5.76
CA ASN A 164 -20.23 0.19 4.48
C ASN A 164 -19.91 1.69 4.56
N GLY A 165 -19.16 2.18 3.58
CA GLY A 165 -18.74 3.59 3.49
C GLY A 165 -17.37 3.91 4.08
N TYR A 166 -16.73 2.97 4.80
CA TYR A 166 -15.39 3.15 5.37
C TYR A 166 -14.32 2.30 4.68
N SER A 167 -14.69 1.47 3.71
CA SER A 167 -13.74 0.69 2.91
C SER A 167 -12.88 1.63 2.05
N GLY A 168 -11.56 1.39 2.02
CA GLY A 168 -10.63 2.22 1.24
C GLY A 168 -10.24 3.53 1.92
N ILE A 169 -10.46 3.66 3.23
CA ILE A 169 -9.90 4.73 4.05
C ILE A 169 -8.81 4.13 4.93
N ASP A 170 -7.60 4.64 4.79
CA ASP A 170 -6.49 4.37 5.69
C ASP A 170 -6.43 5.46 6.76
N CYS A 171 -6.36 5.03 8.03
CA CYS A 171 -6.18 5.92 9.18
C CYS A 171 -5.34 5.18 10.22
N TYR A 172 -4.03 5.32 10.15
CA TYR A 172 -3.04 4.67 11.03
C TYR A 172 -3.19 3.15 11.10
N SER A 173 -3.74 2.55 10.05
CA SER A 173 -3.95 1.10 9.97
C SER A 173 -2.63 0.38 9.72
N LEU A 174 -2.43 -0.74 10.38
CA LEU A 174 -1.26 -1.56 10.14
C LEU A 174 -1.35 -2.22 8.76
N PRO A 175 -0.28 -2.19 7.96
CA PRO A 175 -0.24 -2.88 6.68
C PRO A 175 -0.37 -4.39 6.87
N THR A 176 -0.82 -5.09 5.83
CA THR A 176 -0.89 -6.56 5.86
C THR A 176 0.47 -7.18 6.14
N THR A 177 0.51 -8.08 7.11
CA THR A 177 1.75 -8.73 7.53
C THR A 177 2.17 -9.83 6.55
N ARG A 178 3.48 -9.97 6.34
CA ARG A 178 4.06 -11.12 5.67
C ARG A 178 4.24 -12.25 6.68
N SER A 179 3.77 -13.45 6.35
CA SER A 179 3.86 -14.61 7.22
C SER A 179 4.64 -15.73 6.54
N PHE A 180 5.50 -16.39 7.30
CA PHE A 180 6.24 -17.57 6.89
C PHE A 180 5.79 -18.74 7.74
N ALA A 181 5.53 -19.89 7.12
CA ALA A 181 5.18 -21.10 7.84
C ALA A 181 5.92 -22.31 7.27
N LEU A 182 6.37 -23.17 8.18
CA LEU A 182 6.90 -24.50 7.87
C LEU A 182 5.91 -25.52 8.43
N THR A 183 5.37 -26.35 7.56
CA THR A 183 4.42 -27.39 7.94
C THR A 183 5.05 -28.77 7.66
N LEU A 184 5.04 -29.64 8.66
CA LEU A 184 5.42 -31.04 8.53
C LEU A 184 4.18 -31.90 8.75
N LYS A 185 3.82 -32.70 7.76
CA LYS A 185 2.66 -33.60 7.81
C LYS A 185 3.20 -35.03 7.73
N PHE A 186 2.88 -35.82 8.74
CA PHE A 186 3.23 -37.23 8.81
C PHE A 186 2.03 -38.09 8.42
N ASN A 187 2.26 -39.08 7.58
CA ASN A 187 1.27 -40.09 7.16
C ASN A 187 1.74 -41.44 7.74
N PHE A 188 0.87 -42.08 8.54
CA PHE A 188 1.11 -43.36 9.17
C PHE A 188 0.25 -44.46 8.58
#